data_f8d25cda57729d5515b524ece3bb20ae
#
_entry.id   f8d25cda57729d5515b524ece3bb20ae
#
_cell.length_a   1.000
_cell.length_b   1.000
_cell.length_c   1.000
_cell.angle_alpha   90.00
_cell.angle_beta   90.00
_cell.angle_gamma   90.00
#
_symmetry.space_group_name_H-M   'P 1'
#
loop_
_entity.id
_entity.type
_entity.pdbx_description
1 polymer ?
#
loop_
_entity_poly.entity_id
_entity_poly.type
_entity_poly.pdbx_seq_one_letter_code
_entity_poly.pdbx_strand_id
1 'polypeptide(L)'
;MKRFLVGVTALATALVLTACSGNAGGGAPGGGAVAQGDPAAGTTAPTTSLSPSSSSPTPTSSSSPTPTPTSSKPKPTPKPTPKPAAKPVANPADVPCKAALASPGVSACVDLSALKTWLLQDGKVIYGPVKQLPGKKGHATPTGVFHVSAKVKNYHSKAFDAPMPNSVFFLPGIAFHTGSLSVYSHGCIHLSAAASQRYFTTLQSGDVVQVVA
;
A
#
# COMPACT_ATOMS: atom_id res chain seq x y z
N MET A 1 -24.17 46.50 -20.48
CA MET A 1 -23.58 47.08 -19.27
C MET A 1 -24.59 46.97 -18.14
N LYS A 2 -24.47 45.95 -17.28
CA LYS A 2 -25.25 45.85 -16.02
C LYS A 2 -24.25 45.47 -14.93
N ARG A 3 -23.94 46.43 -14.08
CA ARG A 3 -23.10 46.25 -12.89
C ARG A 3 -23.97 45.70 -11.78
N PHE A 4 -23.67 44.52 -11.26
CA PHE A 4 -24.24 44.02 -10.01
C PHE A 4 -23.23 44.28 -8.89
N LEU A 5 -23.63 45.14 -7.98
CA LEU A 5 -23.01 45.27 -6.67
C LEU A 5 -23.36 44.05 -5.81
N VAL A 6 -22.36 43.36 -5.30
CA VAL A 6 -22.53 42.32 -4.30
C VAL A 6 -22.09 42.93 -2.95
N GLY A 7 -23.07 43.01 -2.06
CA GLY A 7 -22.87 43.48 -0.69
C GLY A 7 -22.14 42.43 0.15
N VAL A 8 -21.14 42.91 0.88
CA VAL A 8 -20.40 42.17 1.89
C VAL A 8 -21.20 42.22 3.20
N THR A 9 -21.75 41.13 3.65
CA THR A 9 -22.27 40.96 5.01
C THR A 9 -21.27 40.21 5.85
N ALA A 10 -20.57 40.91 6.73
CA ALA A 10 -19.75 40.31 7.78
C ALA A 10 -20.65 39.79 8.90
N LEU A 11 -20.65 38.50 9.16
CA LEU A 11 -21.19 37.95 10.40
C LEU A 11 -20.02 37.61 11.32
N ALA A 12 -19.93 38.36 12.40
CA ALA A 12 -19.10 38.08 13.54
C ALA A 12 -19.84 37.06 14.42
N THR A 13 -19.28 35.89 14.65
CA THR A 13 -19.76 34.95 15.66
C THR A 13 -18.73 34.82 16.77
N ALA A 14 -19.22 35.11 17.97
CA ALA A 14 -18.47 35.15 19.21
C ALA A 14 -18.00 33.77 19.67
N LEU A 15 -16.75 33.73 20.18
CA LEU A 15 -16.22 32.62 20.97
C LEU A 15 -16.94 32.55 22.31
N VAL A 16 -17.48 31.40 22.65
CA VAL A 16 -17.86 31.02 24.04
C VAL A 16 -16.81 30.00 24.52
N LEU A 17 -15.92 30.47 25.38
CA LEU A 17 -15.02 29.66 26.18
C LEU A 17 -15.80 29.14 27.40
N THR A 18 -16.08 27.85 27.47
CA THR A 18 -16.55 27.20 28.69
C THR A 18 -15.40 26.43 29.30
N ALA A 19 -14.80 27.00 30.33
CA ALA A 19 -13.88 26.33 31.21
C ALA A 19 -14.71 25.57 32.27
N CYS A 20 -14.52 24.25 32.38
CA CYS A 20 -14.93 23.50 33.57
C CYS A 20 -13.66 22.94 34.23
N SER A 21 -13.42 23.59 35.37
CA SER A 21 -12.40 23.20 36.37
C SER A 21 -13.05 22.26 37.40
N GLY A 22 -12.26 21.31 37.89
CA GLY A 22 -12.50 20.66 39.19
C GLY A 22 -12.95 19.22 39.14
N ASN A 23 -12.27 18.28 39.68
CA ASN A 23 -12.17 18.01 41.11
C ASN A 23 -11.15 16.89 41.38
N ALA A 24 -10.34 17.13 42.39
CA ALA A 24 -9.45 16.19 43.03
C ALA A 24 -10.22 15.36 44.11
N GLY A 25 -9.82 14.11 44.31
CA GLY A 25 -10.17 13.23 45.41
C GLY A 25 -9.69 11.85 45.06
N GLY A 26 -8.69 11.26 45.61
CA GLY A 26 -8.30 11.06 47.01
C GLY A 26 -8.77 9.67 47.42
N GLY A 27 -7.84 8.70 47.52
CA GLY A 27 -8.16 7.39 48.13
C GLY A 27 -7.20 6.27 47.70
N ALA A 28 -6.11 6.15 48.40
CA ALA A 28 -5.43 4.87 48.73
C ALA A 28 -5.81 4.52 50.17
N PRO A 29 -5.48 3.37 50.76
CA PRO A 29 -4.67 2.23 50.38
C PRO A 29 -5.23 0.85 50.80
N GLY A 30 -4.55 -0.22 50.49
CA GLY A 30 -4.69 -1.57 51.05
C GLY A 30 -4.02 -2.57 50.10
N GLY A 31 -2.94 -3.18 50.33
CA GLY A 31 -2.37 -3.85 51.50
C GLY A 31 -2.60 -5.35 51.34
N GLY A 32 -1.50 -6.12 51.05
CA GLY A 32 -1.51 -7.59 51.00
C GLY A 32 -0.40 -8.08 50.09
N ALA A 33 0.66 -8.26 50.53
CA ALA A 33 1.74 -8.96 51.15
C ALA A 33 1.64 -10.49 51.01
N VAL A 34 2.81 -11.03 50.62
CA VAL A 34 3.44 -12.31 50.82
C VAL A 34 3.01 -13.54 50.01
N ALA A 35 3.89 -14.12 49.21
CA ALA A 35 4.66 -15.28 49.64
C ALA A 35 5.82 -15.58 48.67
N GLN A 36 6.97 -15.61 49.26
CA GLN A 36 8.22 -16.20 48.76
C GLN A 36 8.10 -17.71 48.55
N GLY A 37 8.83 -18.22 47.60
CA GLY A 37 9.07 -19.65 47.43
C GLY A 37 10.13 -19.93 46.38
N ASP A 38 11.39 -19.75 46.73
CA ASP A 38 12.55 -20.52 46.25
C ASP A 38 12.87 -21.55 47.32
N PRO A 39 13.67 -22.60 47.11
CA PRO A 39 14.63 -22.93 46.07
C PRO A 39 14.72 -24.42 45.68
N ALA A 40 15.66 -24.77 44.86
CA ALA A 40 16.54 -25.94 44.83
C ALA A 40 16.68 -26.47 43.39
N ALA A 41 17.82 -26.30 42.77
CA ALA A 41 19.05 -27.07 42.80
C ALA A 41 18.95 -28.49 42.23
N GLY A 42 19.76 -28.76 41.26
CA GLY A 42 20.04 -30.09 40.69
C GLY A 42 20.58 -29.95 39.27
N THR A 43 21.84 -29.64 39.10
CA THR A 43 23.03 -30.51 38.88
C THR A 43 22.77 -31.58 37.80
N THR A 44 23.41 -31.51 36.69
CA THR A 44 24.53 -32.31 36.13
C THR A 44 24.58 -32.17 34.62
N ALA A 45 25.70 -31.70 34.13
CA ALA A 45 26.16 -31.98 32.76
C ALA A 45 26.68 -33.45 32.73
N PRO A 46 26.72 -34.05 31.53
CA PRO A 46 28.06 -34.40 31.10
C PRO A 46 28.38 -34.01 29.67
N THR A 47 29.54 -33.47 29.57
CA THR A 47 30.47 -33.42 28.46
C THR A 47 30.56 -34.75 27.72
N THR A 48 30.44 -34.72 26.40
CA THR A 48 31.13 -35.69 25.55
C THR A 48 31.56 -35.01 24.27
N SER A 49 32.82 -34.69 24.27
CA SER A 49 33.68 -34.37 23.13
C SER A 49 33.83 -35.61 22.26
N LEU A 50 33.62 -35.51 20.98
CA LEU A 50 34.28 -36.30 19.94
C LEU A 50 34.31 -35.51 18.63
N SER A 51 35.42 -34.89 18.37
CA SER A 51 36.03 -34.70 17.06
C SER A 51 36.97 -35.91 16.88
N PRO A 52 37.30 -36.43 15.73
CA PRO A 52 37.62 -35.82 14.45
C PRO A 52 37.21 -36.66 13.21
N SER A 53 37.26 -36.16 12.06
CA SER A 53 38.09 -36.73 10.98
C SER A 53 38.06 -35.88 9.73
N SER A 54 39.17 -35.30 9.52
CA SER A 54 39.68 -34.80 8.26
C SER A 54 39.74 -35.91 7.21
N SER A 55 39.12 -35.66 6.08
CA SER A 55 39.52 -36.34 4.81
C SER A 55 39.25 -35.38 3.65
N SER A 56 40.30 -34.77 3.24
CA SER A 56 40.45 -33.99 2.00
C SER A 56 40.52 -34.97 0.84
N PRO A 57 39.72 -34.83 -0.23
CA PRO A 57 40.05 -35.40 -1.51
C PRO A 57 40.74 -34.37 -2.37
N THR A 58 41.88 -34.77 -2.87
CA THR A 58 42.77 -34.20 -3.89
C THR A 58 41.99 -33.73 -5.14
N PRO A 59 42.28 -32.53 -5.68
CA PRO A 59 41.71 -32.12 -6.96
C PRO A 59 42.39 -32.86 -8.13
N THR A 60 41.61 -33.68 -8.81
CA THR A 60 41.98 -34.22 -10.10
C THR A 60 41.83 -33.14 -11.15
N SER A 61 42.97 -32.75 -11.73
CA SER A 61 43.08 -31.86 -12.87
C SER A 61 42.40 -32.49 -14.07
N SER A 62 41.25 -31.98 -14.49
CA SER A 62 40.64 -32.32 -15.77
C SER A 62 40.81 -31.16 -16.73
N SER A 63 41.58 -31.41 -17.75
CA SER A 63 41.90 -30.50 -18.85
C SER A 63 40.64 -30.09 -19.61
N SER A 64 40.35 -28.81 -19.59
CA SER A 64 39.28 -28.16 -20.35
C SER A 64 39.62 -28.09 -21.83
N PRO A 65 38.74 -28.47 -22.76
CA PRO A 65 38.95 -28.17 -24.17
C PRO A 65 38.63 -26.69 -24.44
N THR A 66 39.53 -26.05 -25.12
CA THR A 66 39.46 -24.68 -25.65
C THR A 66 38.20 -24.49 -26.49
N PRO A 67 37.28 -23.54 -26.19
CA PRO A 67 36.19 -23.26 -27.10
C PRO A 67 36.64 -22.41 -28.28
N THR A 68 36.40 -22.90 -29.45
CA THR A 68 36.53 -22.22 -30.76
C THR A 68 35.62 -20.96 -30.75
N PRO A 69 36.06 -19.78 -31.21
CA PRO A 69 35.21 -18.60 -31.26
C PRO A 69 34.12 -18.76 -32.32
N THR A 70 32.92 -19.05 -31.89
CA THR A 70 31.74 -18.99 -32.74
C THR A 70 31.35 -17.53 -32.93
N SER A 71 31.46 -17.06 -34.17
CA SER A 71 31.01 -15.75 -34.64
C SER A 71 29.53 -15.58 -34.35
N SER A 72 29.20 -14.85 -33.30
CA SER A 72 27.83 -14.48 -32.96
C SER A 72 27.34 -13.34 -33.85
N LYS A 73 26.41 -13.69 -34.75
CA LYS A 73 25.62 -12.75 -35.53
C LYS A 73 25.01 -11.67 -34.63
N PRO A 74 25.08 -10.37 -34.98
CA PRO A 74 24.52 -9.29 -34.17
C PRO A 74 23.03 -9.51 -33.92
N LYS A 75 22.63 -9.51 -32.63
CA LYS A 75 21.24 -9.55 -32.22
C LYS A 75 20.55 -8.26 -32.70
N PRO A 76 19.35 -8.35 -33.36
CA PRO A 76 18.65 -7.17 -33.82
C PRO A 76 18.34 -6.22 -32.64
N THR A 77 18.69 -4.96 -32.80
CA THR A 77 18.34 -3.88 -31.85
C THR A 77 16.83 -3.84 -31.70
N PRO A 78 16.26 -3.83 -30.46
CA PRO A 78 14.82 -3.71 -30.27
C PRO A 78 14.32 -2.40 -30.86
N LYS A 79 13.36 -2.50 -31.78
CA LYS A 79 12.64 -1.35 -32.33
C LYS A 79 11.99 -0.60 -31.16
N PRO A 80 12.08 0.74 -31.09
CA PRO A 80 11.42 1.51 -30.03
C PRO A 80 9.95 1.16 -29.97
N THR A 81 9.50 0.67 -28.81
CA THR A 81 8.08 0.42 -28.54
C THR A 81 7.34 1.75 -28.63
N PRO A 82 6.27 1.87 -29.42
CA PRO A 82 5.50 3.11 -29.48
C PRO A 82 5.04 3.52 -28.07
N LYS A 83 5.32 4.77 -27.71
CA LYS A 83 4.78 5.37 -26.47
C LYS A 83 3.27 5.17 -26.47
N PRO A 84 2.67 4.56 -25.43
CA PRO A 84 1.22 4.36 -25.38
C PRO A 84 0.54 5.70 -25.57
N ALA A 85 -0.34 5.79 -26.59
CA ALA A 85 -1.20 6.95 -26.78
C ALA A 85 -2.00 7.19 -25.50
N ALA A 86 -2.02 8.41 -25.00
CA ALA A 86 -2.84 8.80 -23.87
C ALA A 86 -4.29 8.48 -24.21
N LYS A 87 -4.90 7.52 -23.48
CA LYS A 87 -6.32 7.22 -23.60
C LYS A 87 -7.11 8.46 -23.22
N PRO A 88 -8.30 8.70 -23.86
CA PRO A 88 -9.16 9.83 -23.50
C PRO A 88 -9.36 9.87 -21.99
N VAL A 89 -9.15 11.04 -21.38
CA VAL A 89 -9.41 11.25 -19.96
C VAL A 89 -10.92 11.22 -19.77
N ALA A 90 -11.42 10.38 -18.85
CA ALA A 90 -12.84 10.25 -18.59
C ALA A 90 -13.44 11.58 -18.09
N ASN A 91 -14.73 11.79 -18.39
CA ASN A 91 -15.45 12.95 -17.87
C ASN A 91 -15.60 12.78 -16.34
N PRO A 92 -15.42 13.84 -15.54
CA PRO A 92 -15.73 13.82 -14.11
C PRO A 92 -17.15 13.33 -13.78
N ALA A 93 -18.11 13.52 -14.67
CA ALA A 93 -19.47 13.00 -14.52
C ALA A 93 -19.56 11.47 -14.47
N ASP A 94 -18.54 10.77 -14.99
CA ASP A 94 -18.48 9.30 -14.99
C ASP A 94 -17.83 8.72 -13.71
N VAL A 95 -17.41 9.58 -12.78
CA VAL A 95 -16.74 9.19 -11.53
C VAL A 95 -17.76 9.13 -10.39
N PRO A 96 -18.03 7.95 -9.79
CA PRO A 96 -19.08 7.82 -8.79
C PRO A 96 -18.69 8.31 -7.38
N CYS A 97 -17.44 8.69 -7.17
CA CYS A 97 -16.85 9.01 -5.88
C CYS A 97 -16.97 10.50 -5.54
N LYS A 98 -18.05 10.91 -4.90
CA LYS A 98 -18.32 12.33 -4.56
C LYS A 98 -17.25 12.95 -3.65
N ALA A 99 -16.77 12.22 -2.65
CA ALA A 99 -15.75 12.72 -1.74
C ALA A 99 -14.40 12.88 -2.45
N ALA A 100 -14.02 11.96 -3.33
CA ALA A 100 -12.80 12.06 -4.12
C ALA A 100 -12.86 13.24 -5.11
N LEU A 101 -14.04 13.49 -5.72
CA LEU A 101 -14.28 14.65 -6.59
C LEU A 101 -14.24 15.99 -5.84
N ALA A 102 -14.67 16.01 -4.57
CA ALA A 102 -14.67 17.22 -3.74
C ALA A 102 -13.35 17.45 -3.01
N SER A 103 -12.43 16.48 -3.02
CA SER A 103 -11.16 16.56 -2.33
C SER A 103 -10.23 17.56 -3.02
N PRO A 104 -9.59 18.48 -2.27
CA PRO A 104 -8.50 19.26 -2.80
C PRO A 104 -7.26 18.37 -3.02
N GLY A 105 -6.45 18.71 -4.00
CA GLY A 105 -5.25 17.96 -4.34
C GLY A 105 -5.53 16.65 -5.05
N VAL A 106 -4.67 15.67 -4.81
CA VAL A 106 -4.77 14.35 -5.46
C VAL A 106 -5.73 13.44 -4.69
N SER A 107 -6.51 12.67 -5.42
CA SER A 107 -7.39 11.65 -4.84
C SER A 107 -7.55 10.45 -5.77
N ALA A 108 -8.04 9.34 -5.22
CA ALA A 108 -8.39 8.14 -5.98
C ALA A 108 -9.85 7.76 -5.78
N CYS A 109 -10.50 7.34 -6.86
CA CYS A 109 -11.83 6.76 -6.86
C CYS A 109 -11.74 5.30 -7.26
N VAL A 110 -12.40 4.41 -6.52
CA VAL A 110 -12.53 2.99 -6.81
C VAL A 110 -14.01 2.64 -6.88
N ASP A 111 -14.46 2.14 -8.02
CA ASP A 111 -15.79 1.57 -8.23
C ASP A 111 -15.66 0.06 -8.29
N LEU A 112 -16.15 -0.62 -7.25
CA LEU A 112 -16.06 -2.07 -7.13
C LEU A 112 -16.99 -2.77 -8.10
N SER A 113 -18.17 -2.20 -8.36
CA SER A 113 -19.17 -2.79 -9.25
C SER A 113 -18.75 -2.72 -10.72
N ALA A 114 -18.19 -1.58 -11.13
CA ALA A 114 -17.70 -1.40 -12.49
C ALA A 114 -16.30 -1.98 -12.71
N LEU A 115 -15.61 -2.43 -11.66
CA LEU A 115 -14.20 -2.87 -11.67
C LEU A 115 -13.27 -1.82 -12.28
N LYS A 116 -13.52 -0.55 -11.97
CA LYS A 116 -12.79 0.60 -12.50
C LYS A 116 -12.23 1.47 -11.38
N THR A 117 -11.17 2.19 -11.71
CA THR A 117 -10.58 3.16 -10.77
C THR A 117 -9.96 4.33 -11.52
N TRP A 118 -9.93 5.50 -10.87
CA TRP A 118 -9.47 6.78 -11.40
C TRP A 118 -8.53 7.46 -10.42
N LEU A 119 -7.60 8.25 -10.96
CA LEU A 119 -6.90 9.29 -10.19
C LEU A 119 -7.46 10.65 -10.60
N LEU A 120 -7.68 11.48 -9.59
CA LEU A 120 -8.18 12.85 -9.75
C LEU A 120 -7.17 13.83 -9.16
N GLN A 121 -7.23 15.05 -9.63
CA GLN A 121 -6.58 16.22 -9.04
C GLN A 121 -7.57 17.39 -9.06
N ASP A 122 -7.85 17.95 -7.90
CA ASP A 122 -8.81 19.05 -7.73
C ASP A 122 -10.15 18.76 -8.43
N GLY A 123 -10.68 17.52 -8.23
CA GLY A 123 -11.92 17.05 -8.83
C GLY A 123 -11.86 16.72 -10.33
N LYS A 124 -10.71 16.85 -10.98
CA LYS A 124 -10.54 16.53 -12.42
C LYS A 124 -9.86 15.21 -12.58
N VAL A 125 -10.35 14.38 -13.50
CA VAL A 125 -9.72 13.09 -13.83
C VAL A 125 -8.39 13.33 -14.53
N ILE A 126 -7.29 12.86 -13.93
CA ILE A 126 -5.94 12.93 -14.50
C ILE A 126 -5.43 11.58 -15.00
N TYR A 127 -6.09 10.48 -14.59
CA TYR A 127 -5.79 9.14 -15.06
C TYR A 127 -6.99 8.20 -14.85
N GLY A 128 -7.28 7.38 -15.83
CA GLY A 128 -8.38 6.42 -15.79
C GLY A 128 -9.51 6.75 -16.77
N PRO A 129 -10.60 5.93 -16.75
CA PRO A 129 -10.75 4.73 -15.95
C PRO A 129 -9.76 3.63 -16.35
N VAL A 130 -9.22 2.93 -15.38
CA VAL A 130 -8.43 1.72 -15.61
C VAL A 130 -9.08 0.53 -14.90
N LYS A 131 -8.89 -0.68 -15.46
CA LYS A 131 -9.37 -1.91 -14.85
C LYS A 131 -8.66 -2.13 -13.52
N GLN A 132 -9.44 -2.52 -12.52
CA GLN A 132 -8.96 -3.01 -11.24
C GLN A 132 -9.63 -4.34 -10.89
N LEU A 133 -9.08 -5.07 -9.93
CA LEU A 133 -9.71 -6.24 -9.37
C LEU A 133 -9.60 -6.19 -7.84
N PRO A 134 -10.75 -6.19 -7.12
CA PRO A 134 -10.79 -6.01 -5.67
C PRO A 134 -10.63 -7.34 -4.91
N GLY A 135 -10.97 -7.32 -3.62
CA GLY A 135 -11.05 -8.50 -2.78
C GLY A 135 -12.17 -9.45 -3.17
N LYS A 136 -11.91 -10.76 -3.03
CA LYS A 136 -12.88 -11.84 -3.26
C LYS A 136 -13.98 -11.87 -2.19
N LYS A 137 -15.05 -12.62 -2.44
CA LYS A 137 -16.09 -12.92 -1.43
C LYS A 137 -15.44 -13.49 -0.14
N GLY A 138 -15.85 -12.97 1.01
CA GLY A 138 -15.24 -13.28 2.32
C GLY A 138 -14.00 -12.45 2.67
N HIS A 139 -13.42 -11.75 1.71
CA HIS A 139 -12.30 -10.82 1.86
C HIS A 139 -12.52 -9.57 1.01
N ALA A 140 -13.73 -9.03 1.05
CA ALA A 140 -14.11 -7.90 0.21
C ALA A 140 -13.30 -6.64 0.57
N THR A 141 -12.98 -5.83 -0.43
CA THR A 141 -12.46 -4.49 -0.21
C THR A 141 -13.54 -3.63 0.48
N PRO A 142 -13.28 -3.03 1.64
CA PRO A 142 -14.26 -2.18 2.31
C PRO A 142 -14.61 -0.93 1.49
N THR A 143 -15.88 -0.56 1.50
CA THR A 143 -16.35 0.72 0.94
C THR A 143 -16.21 1.83 1.98
N GLY A 144 -15.98 3.05 1.52
CA GLY A 144 -15.83 4.21 2.40
C GLY A 144 -14.86 5.26 1.86
N VAL A 145 -14.53 6.22 2.71
CA VAL A 145 -13.54 7.25 2.45
C VAL A 145 -12.35 7.01 3.37
N PHE A 146 -11.20 6.85 2.78
CA PHE A 146 -9.94 6.51 3.43
C PHE A 146 -8.86 7.50 3.01
N HIS A 147 -7.68 7.39 3.62
CA HIS A 147 -6.52 8.19 3.27
C HIS A 147 -5.30 7.28 3.07
N VAL A 148 -4.46 7.66 2.12
CA VAL A 148 -3.18 6.97 1.93
C VAL A 148 -2.35 7.07 3.21
N SER A 149 -1.98 5.94 3.77
CA SER A 149 -1.21 5.85 5.03
C SER A 149 0.28 5.59 4.78
N ALA A 150 0.61 4.79 3.76
CA ALA A 150 1.99 4.43 3.47
C ALA A 150 2.18 4.02 2.01
N LYS A 151 3.42 4.13 1.53
CA LYS A 151 3.81 3.71 0.19
C LYS A 151 5.09 2.88 0.26
N VAL A 152 5.10 1.70 -0.35
CA VAL A 152 6.27 0.83 -0.40
C VAL A 152 6.47 0.29 -1.81
N LYS A 153 7.60 0.63 -2.43
CA LYS A 153 7.88 0.31 -3.84
C LYS A 153 7.89 -1.19 -4.12
N ASN A 154 8.61 -1.94 -3.28
CA ASN A 154 8.82 -3.37 -3.42
C ASN A 154 8.36 -4.08 -2.14
N TYR A 155 7.06 -3.96 -1.83
CA TYR A 155 6.49 -4.64 -0.67
C TYR A 155 6.34 -6.13 -0.93
N HIS A 156 6.59 -6.94 0.09
CA HIS A 156 6.32 -8.37 0.10
C HIS A 156 5.38 -8.69 1.27
N SER A 157 4.23 -9.23 0.98
CA SER A 157 3.26 -9.62 2.00
C SER A 157 3.73 -10.87 2.74
N LYS A 158 3.98 -10.75 4.04
CA LYS A 158 4.32 -11.89 4.88
C LYS A 158 3.12 -12.82 5.12
N ALA A 159 1.91 -12.27 5.12
CA ALA A 159 0.69 -13.06 5.35
C ALA A 159 0.32 -13.98 4.18
N PHE A 160 0.70 -13.62 2.97
CA PHE A 160 0.35 -14.35 1.75
C PHE A 160 1.58 -14.81 0.96
N ASP A 161 2.78 -14.56 1.49
CA ASP A 161 4.07 -14.85 0.84
C ASP A 161 4.08 -14.42 -0.64
N ALA A 162 3.67 -13.18 -0.89
CA ALA A 162 3.44 -12.67 -2.24
C ALA A 162 4.05 -11.28 -2.47
N PRO A 163 4.67 -11.05 -3.64
CA PRO A 163 5.16 -9.73 -3.99
C PRO A 163 3.98 -8.78 -4.29
N MET A 164 4.06 -7.57 -3.77
CA MET A 164 3.10 -6.49 -3.98
C MET A 164 3.83 -5.23 -4.46
N PRO A 165 4.34 -5.19 -5.70
CA PRO A 165 5.06 -4.03 -6.21
C PRO A 165 4.16 -2.81 -6.31
N ASN A 166 4.74 -1.61 -6.06
CA ASN A 166 4.05 -0.32 -6.09
C ASN A 166 2.88 -0.23 -5.09
N SER A 167 3.05 -0.76 -3.89
CA SER A 167 2.02 -0.73 -2.85
C SER A 167 1.75 0.68 -2.35
N VAL A 168 0.48 1.10 -2.40
CA VAL A 168 -0.07 2.34 -1.81
C VAL A 168 -1.17 1.92 -0.85
N PHE A 169 -0.85 1.93 0.45
CA PHE A 169 -1.75 1.50 1.51
C PHE A 169 -2.74 2.62 1.87
N PHE A 170 -4.02 2.29 2.01
CA PHE A 170 -5.07 3.21 2.45
C PHE A 170 -5.93 2.65 3.60
N LEU A 171 -5.71 1.38 3.96
CA LEU A 171 -6.21 0.71 5.15
C LEU A 171 -5.14 -0.24 5.67
N PRO A 172 -5.19 -0.66 6.94
CA PRO A 172 -4.32 -1.71 7.45
C PRO A 172 -4.41 -2.98 6.60
N GLY A 173 -3.30 -3.36 5.97
CA GLY A 173 -3.22 -4.54 5.11
C GLY A 173 -3.88 -4.44 3.73
N ILE A 174 -4.47 -3.29 3.35
CA ILE A 174 -5.14 -3.09 2.06
C ILE A 174 -4.45 -1.96 1.29
N ALA A 175 -4.06 -2.25 0.05
CA ALA A 175 -3.32 -1.34 -0.81
C ALA A 175 -3.74 -1.47 -2.28
N PHE A 176 -3.49 -0.42 -3.05
CA PHE A 176 -3.30 -0.58 -4.49
C PHE A 176 -1.92 -1.19 -4.73
N HIS A 177 -1.80 -2.16 -5.61
CA HIS A 177 -0.50 -2.70 -6.02
C HIS A 177 -0.59 -3.42 -7.37
N THR A 178 0.55 -3.77 -7.95
CA THR A 178 0.59 -4.66 -9.12
C THR A 178 0.06 -6.03 -8.73
N GLY A 179 -0.95 -6.52 -9.45
CA GLY A 179 -1.53 -7.84 -9.19
C GLY A 179 -2.28 -8.39 -10.39
N SER A 180 -2.80 -9.60 -10.24
CA SER A 180 -3.62 -10.25 -11.27
C SER A 180 -4.91 -9.47 -11.52
N LEU A 181 -5.27 -9.30 -12.79
CA LEU A 181 -6.56 -8.75 -13.21
C LEU A 181 -7.58 -9.84 -13.60
N SER A 182 -7.27 -11.10 -13.24
CA SER A 182 -8.15 -12.27 -13.43
C SER A 182 -8.37 -13.07 -12.14
N VAL A 183 -7.58 -12.81 -11.09
CA VAL A 183 -7.71 -13.47 -9.77
C VAL A 183 -7.93 -12.39 -8.71
N TYR A 184 -9.07 -12.48 -8.01
CA TYR A 184 -9.43 -11.56 -6.93
C TYR A 184 -8.46 -11.65 -5.75
N SER A 185 -8.24 -10.53 -5.09
CA SER A 185 -7.34 -10.39 -3.94
C SER A 185 -7.97 -10.85 -2.61
N HIS A 186 -7.27 -10.60 -1.51
CA HIS A 186 -7.78 -10.72 -0.13
C HIS A 186 -8.08 -9.32 0.47
N GLY A 187 -8.60 -8.40 -0.36
CA GLY A 187 -8.98 -7.04 0.06
C GLY A 187 -8.23 -5.93 -0.68
N CYS A 188 -7.05 -6.19 -1.19
CA CYS A 188 -6.29 -5.22 -1.98
C CYS A 188 -6.94 -4.90 -3.32
N ILE A 189 -6.55 -3.78 -3.92
CA ILE A 189 -6.94 -3.42 -5.28
C ILE A 189 -5.79 -3.78 -6.22
N HIS A 190 -5.97 -4.84 -7.00
CA HIS A 190 -5.02 -5.24 -8.03
C HIS A 190 -5.10 -4.31 -9.23
N LEU A 191 -3.95 -3.88 -9.70
CA LEU A 191 -3.78 -3.06 -10.89
C LEU A 191 -2.76 -3.70 -11.84
N SER A 192 -2.79 -3.31 -13.11
CA SER A 192 -1.69 -3.62 -14.01
C SER A 192 -0.40 -2.95 -13.54
N ALA A 193 0.75 -3.45 -13.99
CA ALA A 193 2.05 -2.86 -13.64
C ALA A 193 2.15 -1.36 -13.99
N ALA A 194 1.64 -0.96 -15.15
CA ALA A 194 1.63 0.44 -15.57
C ALA A 194 0.69 1.30 -14.71
N ALA A 195 -0.50 0.79 -14.40
CA ALA A 195 -1.46 1.50 -13.56
C ALA A 195 -0.96 1.64 -12.13
N SER A 196 -0.47 0.56 -11.51
CA SER A 196 0.06 0.61 -10.15
C SER A 196 1.27 1.53 -10.02
N GLN A 197 2.16 1.56 -11.03
CA GLN A 197 3.25 2.51 -11.09
C GLN A 197 2.74 3.96 -11.14
N ARG A 198 1.67 4.23 -11.92
CA ARG A 198 1.06 5.56 -11.99
C ARG A 198 0.44 5.95 -10.65
N TYR A 199 -0.28 5.05 -9.99
CA TYR A 199 -0.84 5.26 -8.64
C TYR A 199 0.26 5.54 -7.62
N PHE A 200 1.31 4.73 -7.63
CA PHE A 200 2.45 4.89 -6.75
C PHE A 200 3.17 6.23 -6.91
N THR A 201 3.35 6.71 -8.13
CA THR A 201 4.05 7.98 -8.39
C THR A 201 3.17 9.21 -8.13
N THR A 202 1.85 9.08 -8.24
CA THR A 202 0.92 10.19 -8.14
C THR A 202 0.40 10.41 -6.73
N LEU A 203 -0.10 9.35 -6.06
CA LEU A 203 -0.65 9.45 -4.69
C LEU A 203 0.45 9.70 -3.66
N GLN A 204 0.14 10.52 -2.66
CA GLN A 204 0.99 10.79 -1.50
C GLN A 204 0.26 10.42 -0.20
N SER A 205 1.01 10.28 0.91
CA SER A 205 0.41 10.07 2.23
C SER A 205 -0.54 11.22 2.57
N GLY A 206 -1.74 10.88 3.04
CA GLY A 206 -2.82 11.82 3.33
C GLY A 206 -3.82 12.00 2.19
N ASP A 207 -3.50 11.64 0.95
CA ASP A 207 -4.44 11.75 -0.17
C ASP A 207 -5.68 10.89 0.03
N VAL A 208 -6.82 11.41 -0.41
CA VAL A 208 -8.12 10.74 -0.27
C VAL A 208 -8.24 9.55 -1.22
N VAL A 209 -8.72 8.43 -0.69
CA VAL A 209 -9.13 7.25 -1.45
C VAL A 209 -10.59 6.96 -1.13
N GLN A 210 -11.49 7.11 -2.08
CA GLN A 210 -12.88 6.71 -1.93
C GLN A 210 -13.16 5.42 -2.66
N VAL A 211 -13.74 4.45 -1.95
CA VAL A 211 -14.18 3.17 -2.49
C VAL A 211 -15.71 3.12 -2.44
N VAL A 212 -16.33 2.88 -3.56
CA VAL A 212 -17.80 2.71 -3.69
C VAL A 212 -18.13 1.31 -4.24
N ALA A 213 -19.38 0.86 -3.94
CA ALA A 213 -19.90 -0.44 -4.39
C ALA A 213 -20.30 -0.41 -5.87
#